data_44cb107cb96872fb4fe361a56945e3cb
#
_entry.id   44cb107cb96872fb4fe361a56945e3cb
#
_cell.length_a   1.000
_cell.length_b   1.000
_cell.length_c   1.000
_cell.angle_alpha   90.00
_cell.angle_beta   90.00
_cell.angle_gamma   90.00
#
_symmetry.space_group_name_H-M   'P 1'
#
loop_
_entity.id
_entity.type
_entity.pdbx_description
1 polymer ?
#
loop_
_entity_poly.entity_id
_entity_poly.type
_entity_poly.pdbx_seq_one_letter_code
_entity_poly.pdbx_strand_id
1 'polypeptide(L)'
;MTKLQKALFIFLNSLIILFVLILLSISIPKFEIARVIANLYTPDGQFESFTLIYAKLRYWLIFIGLMLLLTGTLALIFHKRSTSFFLHTLSKIQDAFKQLWLDAAVFLKALKNQFDLKSGLMVLGITLIGFGIRIVLSGKPIQYDEAYTFLSFASRPLNKALSDYHLPNNHLLHTLFVHLSTRLLGEGVLAIRLPALLAGGLLIPAAYLLGSKLYNKFTGYLSAMLVAVTPILVDYSINARGYTLVALFTLLTWCLGIYVTRHANSFAWVLIGLVGACGFYTVPVFLYPFGILFTWLLLNLLFKQFSQSYSSQINFFMKMFVAGTLTVILTAIAYLPVILSSGTASLFGNVFVQSLSWSDFIQTVPHRLNDTWQEWTGNVSLIFIIPILVGLAISIILHRRISSLKIPFQLASVLFLIPVLLIQRPNPWAKVWLAFLPIILVWAAAGLVGLLDQMKLSRKSIKVITAGICLVLLIAGLRHTVTLHRQYAQPGTVEQIVLDLAGELQAGDVVISMDPVDIPLQYYWRVNQLDPAILNSDNELIDRAFVVVHLPFEQTLEGVLTDQGIAIDNPQFLQEAELVEDYGSSLLYVINAD
;
A
#
# COMPACT_ATOMS: atom_id res chain seq x y z
N MET A 1 -51.37 2.62 5.79
CA MET A 1 -50.52 2.92 4.60
C MET A 1 -51.13 4.09 3.86
N THR A 2 -50.36 5.15 3.68
CA THR A 2 -50.77 6.27 2.83
C THR A 2 -50.76 5.84 1.36
N LYS A 3 -51.61 6.44 0.51
CA LYS A 3 -51.60 6.19 -0.94
C LYS A 3 -50.20 6.40 -1.55
N LEU A 4 -49.45 7.35 -1.01
CA LEU A 4 -48.05 7.69 -1.41
C LEU A 4 -47.08 6.53 -1.14
N GLN A 5 -47.12 5.90 0.02
CA GLN A 5 -46.25 4.79 0.39
C GLN A 5 -46.46 3.56 -0.50
N LYS A 6 -47.73 3.30 -0.90
CA LYS A 6 -48.05 2.23 -1.82
C LYS A 6 -47.54 2.51 -3.23
N ALA A 7 -47.68 3.76 -3.68
CA ALA A 7 -47.19 4.20 -4.98
C ALA A 7 -45.64 4.11 -5.05
N LEU A 8 -44.92 4.55 -3.99
CA LEU A 8 -43.46 4.46 -3.90
C LEU A 8 -42.97 3.01 -3.93
N PHE A 9 -43.63 2.09 -3.21
CA PHE A 9 -43.28 0.67 -3.23
C PHE A 9 -43.42 0.06 -4.62
N ILE A 10 -44.57 0.34 -5.30
CA ILE A 10 -44.83 -0.15 -6.66
C ILE A 10 -43.76 0.43 -7.62
N PHE A 11 -43.46 1.73 -7.53
CA PHE A 11 -42.47 2.40 -8.36
C PHE A 11 -41.08 1.80 -8.19
N LEU A 12 -40.60 1.59 -6.95
CA LEU A 12 -39.29 1.00 -6.68
C LEU A 12 -39.20 -0.46 -7.19
N ASN A 13 -40.23 -1.27 -7.01
CA ASN A 13 -40.27 -2.63 -7.55
C ASN A 13 -40.28 -2.63 -9.08
N SER A 14 -41.02 -1.71 -9.70
CA SER A 14 -41.00 -1.55 -11.17
C SER A 14 -39.62 -1.15 -11.69
N LEU A 15 -38.90 -0.27 -10.98
CA LEU A 15 -37.50 0.08 -11.29
C LEU A 15 -36.56 -1.13 -11.16
N ILE A 16 -36.71 -1.94 -10.11
CA ILE A 16 -35.93 -3.17 -9.93
C ILE A 16 -36.20 -4.13 -11.08
N ILE A 17 -37.46 -4.34 -11.45
CA ILE A 17 -37.84 -5.23 -12.57
C ILE A 17 -37.25 -4.69 -13.89
N LEU A 18 -37.35 -3.38 -14.14
CA LEU A 18 -36.76 -2.73 -15.32
C LEU A 18 -35.25 -2.93 -15.36
N PHE A 19 -34.56 -2.70 -14.22
CA PHE A 19 -33.11 -2.92 -14.11
C PHE A 19 -32.72 -4.38 -14.37
N VAL A 20 -33.50 -5.33 -13.84
CA VAL A 20 -33.31 -6.77 -14.11
C VAL A 20 -33.52 -7.11 -15.58
N LEU A 21 -34.53 -6.53 -16.23
CA LEU A 21 -34.76 -6.72 -17.66
C LEU A 21 -33.61 -6.15 -18.51
N ILE A 22 -33.06 -5.00 -18.09
CA ILE A 22 -31.85 -4.42 -18.71
C ILE A 22 -30.65 -5.36 -18.51
N LEU A 23 -30.39 -5.87 -17.29
CA LEU A 23 -29.33 -6.82 -17.04
C LEU A 23 -29.47 -8.11 -17.87
N LEU A 24 -30.70 -8.64 -17.98
CA LEU A 24 -30.98 -9.80 -18.82
C LEU A 24 -30.79 -9.50 -20.31
N SER A 25 -31.15 -8.29 -20.77
CA SER A 25 -30.93 -7.89 -22.16
C SER A 25 -29.43 -7.70 -22.49
N ILE A 26 -28.64 -7.21 -21.54
CA ILE A 26 -27.17 -7.10 -21.66
C ILE A 26 -26.51 -8.48 -21.65
N SER A 27 -27.12 -9.47 -20.99
CA SER A 27 -26.61 -10.85 -20.98
C SER A 27 -26.81 -11.60 -22.31
N ILE A 28 -27.61 -11.04 -23.24
CA ILE A 28 -27.73 -11.54 -24.62
C ILE A 28 -26.58 -10.97 -25.43
N PRO A 29 -25.73 -11.79 -26.05
CA PRO A 29 -24.54 -11.31 -26.74
C PRO A 29 -24.94 -10.45 -27.96
N LYS A 30 -24.86 -9.15 -27.83
CA LYS A 30 -24.79 -8.20 -28.92
C LYS A 30 -23.31 -7.86 -29.12
N PHE A 31 -22.76 -8.32 -30.23
CA PHE A 31 -21.35 -8.21 -30.58
C PHE A 31 -20.75 -6.81 -30.41
N GLU A 32 -21.51 -5.77 -30.79
CA GLU A 32 -21.05 -4.37 -30.68
C GLU A 32 -20.93 -3.86 -29.25
N ILE A 33 -21.88 -4.21 -28.36
CA ILE A 33 -21.82 -3.82 -26.93
C ILE A 33 -20.68 -4.56 -26.24
N ALA A 34 -20.51 -5.85 -26.54
CA ALA A 34 -19.41 -6.64 -26.00
C ALA A 34 -18.05 -6.07 -26.44
N ARG A 35 -17.92 -5.62 -27.68
CA ARG A 35 -16.70 -4.99 -28.21
C ARG A 35 -16.37 -3.65 -27.52
N VAL A 36 -17.36 -2.80 -27.28
CA VAL A 36 -17.17 -1.53 -26.55
C VAL A 36 -16.72 -1.81 -25.10
N ILE A 37 -17.34 -2.79 -24.44
CA ILE A 37 -16.97 -3.15 -23.07
C ILE A 37 -15.59 -3.83 -23.06
N ALA A 38 -15.25 -4.67 -24.04
CA ALA A 38 -13.93 -5.26 -24.16
C ALA A 38 -12.82 -4.20 -24.26
N ASN A 39 -13.00 -3.22 -25.13
CA ASN A 39 -12.03 -2.11 -25.30
C ASN A 39 -11.85 -1.25 -24.03
N LEU A 40 -12.84 -1.27 -23.12
CA LEU A 40 -12.75 -0.56 -21.84
C LEU A 40 -12.02 -1.37 -20.75
N TYR A 41 -12.13 -2.71 -20.77
CA TYR A 41 -11.74 -3.55 -19.63
C TYR A 41 -10.61 -4.55 -19.89
N THR A 42 -10.26 -4.85 -21.14
CA THR A 42 -9.13 -5.75 -21.41
C THR A 42 -7.81 -4.99 -21.49
N PRO A 43 -6.76 -5.37 -20.76
CA PRO A 43 -5.45 -4.71 -20.77
C PRO A 43 -4.79 -4.72 -22.15
N ASP A 44 -4.93 -5.83 -22.86
CA ASP A 44 -4.41 -6.06 -24.22
C ASP A 44 -5.28 -5.46 -25.33
N GLY A 45 -6.50 -5.01 -24.98
CA GLY A 45 -7.49 -4.51 -25.94
C GLY A 45 -8.07 -5.62 -26.86
N GLN A 46 -7.78 -6.90 -26.57
CA GLN A 46 -8.21 -8.02 -27.41
C GLN A 46 -9.59 -8.53 -27.00
N PHE A 47 -10.41 -8.77 -28.02
CA PHE A 47 -11.79 -9.21 -27.86
C PHE A 47 -11.92 -10.64 -27.32
N GLU A 48 -10.94 -11.50 -27.63
CA GLU A 48 -10.93 -12.90 -27.19
C GLU A 48 -10.84 -13.04 -25.67
N SER A 49 -10.01 -12.24 -25.01
CA SER A 49 -9.88 -12.25 -23.55
C SER A 49 -11.17 -11.87 -22.87
N PHE A 50 -11.92 -10.91 -23.44
CA PHE A 50 -13.21 -10.51 -22.93
C PHE A 50 -14.29 -11.57 -23.14
N THR A 51 -14.31 -12.27 -24.29
CA THR A 51 -15.34 -13.29 -24.57
C THR A 51 -15.29 -14.45 -23.59
N LEU A 52 -14.10 -14.87 -23.16
CA LEU A 52 -13.92 -15.90 -22.14
C LEU A 52 -14.46 -15.49 -20.77
N ILE A 53 -14.18 -14.25 -20.36
CA ILE A 53 -14.66 -13.68 -19.09
C ILE A 53 -16.16 -13.47 -19.14
N TYR A 54 -16.66 -12.90 -20.24
CA TYR A 54 -18.09 -12.65 -20.44
C TYR A 54 -18.91 -13.94 -20.46
N ALA A 55 -18.41 -15.00 -21.09
CA ALA A 55 -19.08 -16.31 -21.10
C ALA A 55 -19.29 -16.87 -19.67
N LYS A 56 -18.31 -16.68 -18.76
CA LYS A 56 -18.43 -17.07 -17.35
C LYS A 56 -19.34 -16.14 -16.56
N LEU A 57 -19.20 -14.82 -16.73
CA LEU A 57 -19.99 -13.80 -16.02
C LEU A 57 -21.47 -13.85 -16.40
N ARG A 58 -21.78 -14.17 -17.66
CA ARG A 58 -23.15 -14.27 -18.20
C ARG A 58 -24.03 -15.18 -17.37
N TYR A 59 -23.54 -16.35 -16.98
CA TYR A 59 -24.33 -17.29 -16.16
C TYR A 59 -24.65 -16.72 -14.79
N TRP A 60 -23.71 -16.01 -14.17
CA TRP A 60 -23.93 -15.32 -12.89
C TRP A 60 -24.90 -14.14 -13.04
N LEU A 61 -24.80 -13.36 -14.11
CA LEU A 61 -25.72 -12.25 -14.40
C LEU A 61 -27.14 -12.76 -14.61
N ILE A 62 -27.32 -13.85 -15.38
CA ILE A 62 -28.63 -14.50 -15.58
C ILE A 62 -29.16 -15.02 -14.25
N PHE A 63 -28.36 -15.73 -13.46
CA PHE A 63 -28.77 -16.26 -12.17
C PHE A 63 -29.21 -15.15 -11.19
N ILE A 64 -28.40 -14.10 -11.04
CA ILE A 64 -28.72 -12.93 -10.21
C ILE A 64 -29.97 -12.23 -10.74
N GLY A 65 -30.09 -12.04 -12.06
CA GLY A 65 -31.26 -11.44 -12.69
C GLY A 65 -32.54 -12.22 -12.43
N LEU A 66 -32.50 -13.54 -12.57
CA LEU A 66 -33.64 -14.42 -12.27
C LEU A 66 -34.01 -14.41 -10.78
N MET A 67 -33.03 -14.39 -9.87
CA MET A 67 -33.27 -14.28 -8.44
C MET A 67 -33.90 -12.94 -8.06
N LEU A 68 -33.44 -11.84 -8.64
CA LEU A 68 -34.01 -10.51 -8.44
C LEU A 68 -35.43 -10.42 -9.03
N LEU A 69 -35.68 -11.02 -10.20
CA LEU A 69 -37.01 -11.09 -10.81
C LEU A 69 -37.98 -11.88 -9.94
N LEU A 70 -37.52 -13.06 -9.45
CA LEU A 70 -38.33 -13.89 -8.55
C LEU A 70 -38.68 -13.15 -7.24
N THR A 71 -37.68 -12.54 -6.61
CA THR A 71 -37.87 -11.78 -5.36
C THR A 71 -38.76 -10.55 -5.57
N GLY A 72 -38.60 -9.83 -6.69
CA GLY A 72 -39.44 -8.69 -7.06
C GLY A 72 -40.90 -9.09 -7.32
N THR A 73 -41.13 -10.19 -8.05
CA THR A 73 -42.48 -10.71 -8.31
C THR A 73 -43.16 -11.22 -7.04
N LEU A 74 -42.44 -11.96 -6.19
CA LEU A 74 -42.94 -12.36 -4.87
C LEU A 74 -43.26 -11.15 -3.99
N ALA A 75 -42.44 -10.12 -4.01
CA ALA A 75 -42.70 -8.88 -3.27
C ALA A 75 -43.98 -8.17 -3.74
N LEU A 76 -44.29 -8.22 -5.04
CA LEU A 76 -45.54 -7.67 -5.59
C LEU A 76 -46.74 -8.52 -5.24
N ILE A 77 -46.67 -9.85 -5.34
CA ILE A 77 -47.75 -10.78 -4.97
C ILE A 77 -48.13 -10.59 -3.49
N PHE A 78 -47.12 -10.54 -2.61
CA PHE A 78 -47.32 -10.35 -1.16
C PHE A 78 -47.22 -8.88 -0.74
N HIS A 79 -47.69 -7.95 -1.57
CA HIS A 79 -47.46 -6.52 -1.43
C HIS A 79 -47.76 -5.94 -0.03
N LYS A 80 -48.79 -6.38 0.67
CA LYS A 80 -49.14 -5.89 2.02
C LYS A 80 -48.05 -6.22 3.05
N ARG A 81 -47.57 -7.48 3.06
CA ARG A 81 -46.46 -7.91 3.97
C ARG A 81 -45.14 -7.30 3.56
N SER A 82 -44.82 -7.32 2.27
CA SER A 82 -43.61 -6.77 1.72
C SER A 82 -43.49 -5.26 1.94
N THR A 83 -44.58 -4.51 1.80
CA THR A 83 -44.59 -3.06 2.09
C THR A 83 -44.39 -2.77 3.57
N SER A 84 -45.03 -3.53 4.46
CA SER A 84 -44.83 -3.38 5.91
C SER A 84 -43.39 -3.68 6.29
N PHE A 85 -42.83 -4.77 5.75
CA PHE A 85 -41.43 -5.12 5.92
C PHE A 85 -40.48 -4.05 5.36
N PHE A 86 -40.73 -3.56 4.14
CA PHE A 86 -39.95 -2.50 3.50
C PHE A 86 -39.96 -1.20 4.31
N LEU A 87 -41.13 -0.73 4.77
CA LEU A 87 -41.21 0.49 5.57
C LEU A 87 -40.54 0.35 6.92
N HIS A 88 -40.68 -0.81 7.56
CA HIS A 88 -39.96 -1.10 8.80
C HIS A 88 -38.46 -1.15 8.59
N THR A 89 -38.00 -1.77 7.48
CA THR A 89 -36.58 -1.80 7.12
C THR A 89 -36.07 -0.40 6.78
N LEU A 90 -36.85 0.39 6.02
CA LEU A 90 -36.49 1.76 5.67
C LEU A 90 -36.37 2.65 6.92
N SER A 91 -37.31 2.54 7.88
CA SER A 91 -37.18 3.28 9.14
C SER A 91 -35.93 2.87 9.92
N LYS A 92 -35.62 1.58 9.99
CA LYS A 92 -34.40 1.09 10.63
C LYS A 92 -33.13 1.61 9.93
N ILE A 93 -33.13 1.66 8.61
CA ILE A 93 -32.02 2.22 7.83
C ILE A 93 -31.87 3.73 8.13
N GLN A 94 -32.97 4.48 8.15
CA GLN A 94 -32.94 5.92 8.50
C GLN A 94 -32.40 6.14 9.93
N ASP A 95 -32.87 5.35 10.90
CA ASP A 95 -32.38 5.41 12.28
C ASP A 95 -30.88 5.05 12.37
N ALA A 96 -30.45 4.04 11.60
CA ALA A 96 -29.04 3.65 11.52
C ALA A 96 -28.16 4.77 10.90
N PHE A 97 -28.63 5.44 9.84
CA PHE A 97 -27.93 6.60 9.25
C PHE A 97 -27.88 7.78 10.22
N LYS A 98 -28.97 8.08 10.90
CA LYS A 98 -28.99 9.13 11.94
C LYS A 98 -28.00 8.83 13.06
N GLN A 99 -28.00 7.58 13.54
CA GLN A 99 -27.05 7.15 14.57
C GLN A 99 -25.60 7.22 14.06
N LEU A 100 -25.35 6.80 12.82
CA LEU A 100 -24.01 6.87 12.21
C LEU A 100 -23.50 8.32 12.14
N TRP A 101 -24.37 9.28 11.80
CA TRP A 101 -24.03 10.69 11.77
C TRP A 101 -23.72 11.26 13.17
N LEU A 102 -24.53 10.89 14.17
CA LEU A 102 -24.26 11.26 15.57
C LEU A 102 -22.93 10.65 16.05
N ASP A 103 -22.70 9.39 15.76
CA ASP A 103 -21.47 8.69 16.10
C ASP A 103 -20.25 9.33 15.40
N ALA A 104 -20.40 9.81 14.15
CA ALA A 104 -19.36 10.56 13.44
C ALA A 104 -19.02 11.87 14.15
N ALA A 105 -20.03 12.64 14.56
CA ALA A 105 -19.81 13.89 15.31
C ALA A 105 -19.10 13.64 16.65
N VAL A 106 -19.49 12.59 17.39
CA VAL A 106 -18.84 12.17 18.64
C VAL A 106 -17.39 11.75 18.39
N PHE A 107 -17.14 10.97 17.33
CA PHE A 107 -15.80 10.53 16.96
C PHE A 107 -14.88 11.71 16.60
N LEU A 108 -15.35 12.64 15.76
CA LEU A 108 -14.58 13.82 15.36
C LEU A 108 -14.28 14.74 16.56
N LYS A 109 -15.25 14.92 17.47
CA LYS A 109 -15.03 15.63 18.72
C LYS A 109 -13.99 14.93 19.61
N ALA A 110 -14.05 13.61 19.73
CA ALA A 110 -13.08 12.82 20.47
C ALA A 110 -11.69 12.91 19.85
N LEU A 111 -11.57 12.92 18.52
CA LEU A 111 -10.32 13.08 17.79
C LEU A 111 -9.71 14.49 18.04
N LYS A 112 -10.53 15.54 17.91
CA LYS A 112 -10.09 16.92 18.22
C LYS A 112 -9.56 17.04 19.65
N ASN A 113 -10.22 16.41 20.62
CA ASN A 113 -9.84 16.47 22.03
C ASN A 113 -8.59 15.64 22.38
N GLN A 114 -8.06 14.82 21.43
CA GLN A 114 -6.78 14.10 21.64
C GLN A 114 -5.57 15.05 21.63
N PHE A 115 -5.70 16.17 20.94
CA PHE A 115 -4.64 17.16 20.83
C PHE A 115 -5.05 18.41 21.63
N ASP A 116 -4.54 18.56 22.87
CA ASP A 116 -4.46 19.89 23.44
C ASP A 116 -3.51 20.74 22.58
N LEU A 117 -3.66 22.06 22.62
CA LEU A 117 -2.89 22.97 21.76
C LEU A 117 -1.39 22.70 21.84
N LYS A 118 -0.86 22.45 23.04
CA LYS A 118 0.57 22.20 23.26
C LYS A 118 1.02 20.88 22.63
N SER A 119 0.27 19.79 22.84
CA SER A 119 0.57 18.50 22.23
C SER A 119 0.42 18.55 20.71
N GLY A 120 -0.61 19.24 20.22
CA GLY A 120 -0.83 19.44 18.79
C GLY A 120 0.33 20.16 18.11
N LEU A 121 0.81 21.27 18.70
CA LEU A 121 1.96 22.02 18.16
C LEU A 121 3.25 21.20 18.19
N MET A 122 3.50 20.41 19.25
CA MET A 122 4.69 19.55 19.31
C MET A 122 4.64 18.45 18.23
N VAL A 123 3.50 17.78 18.07
CA VAL A 123 3.32 16.74 17.03
C VAL A 123 3.42 17.35 15.64
N LEU A 124 2.82 18.51 15.41
CA LEU A 124 2.95 19.25 14.16
C LEU A 124 4.41 19.58 13.85
N GLY A 125 5.17 20.07 14.84
CA GLY A 125 6.60 20.35 14.69
C GLY A 125 7.40 19.10 14.28
N ILE A 126 7.21 17.97 14.98
CA ILE A 126 7.86 16.70 14.63
C ILE A 126 7.44 16.26 13.21
N THR A 127 6.17 16.41 12.87
CA THR A 127 5.64 16.05 11.55
C THR A 127 6.25 16.90 10.44
N LEU A 128 6.32 18.22 10.63
CA LEU A 128 6.92 19.14 9.66
C LEU A 128 8.41 18.86 9.45
N ILE A 129 9.15 18.58 10.52
CA ILE A 129 10.57 18.21 10.42
C ILE A 129 10.71 16.89 9.68
N GLY A 130 9.98 15.85 10.09
CA GLY A 130 10.05 14.54 9.42
C GLY A 130 9.56 14.56 7.97
N PHE A 131 8.60 15.40 7.64
CA PHE A 131 8.16 15.63 6.26
C PHE A 131 9.23 16.41 5.47
N GLY A 132 9.84 17.43 6.08
CA GLY A 132 10.97 18.17 5.47
C GLY A 132 12.17 17.27 5.13
N ILE A 133 12.54 16.33 6.04
CA ILE A 133 13.55 15.31 5.75
C ILE A 133 13.21 14.53 4.48
N ARG A 134 11.97 14.09 4.33
CA ARG A 134 11.50 13.33 3.18
C ARG A 134 11.53 14.14 1.89
N ILE A 135 11.11 15.41 1.95
CA ILE A 135 11.18 16.33 0.79
C ILE A 135 12.63 16.56 0.36
N VAL A 136 13.54 16.82 1.29
CA VAL A 136 14.96 17.03 0.97
C VAL A 136 15.59 15.82 0.30
N LEU A 137 15.17 14.60 0.69
CA LEU A 137 15.68 13.36 0.12
C LEU A 137 14.87 12.86 -1.10
N SER A 138 13.77 13.50 -1.46
CA SER A 138 12.92 13.07 -2.57
C SER A 138 13.56 13.19 -3.95
N GLY A 139 14.73 13.86 -4.05
CA GLY A 139 15.57 13.91 -5.26
C GLY A 139 16.43 12.65 -5.49
N LYS A 140 16.32 11.60 -4.66
CA LYS A 140 16.97 10.30 -4.90
C LYS A 140 16.67 9.82 -6.34
N PRO A 141 17.67 9.29 -7.09
CA PRO A 141 17.42 8.71 -8.40
C PRO A 141 16.29 7.68 -8.39
N ILE A 142 15.54 7.60 -9.49
CA ILE A 142 14.42 6.66 -9.57
C ILE A 142 14.93 5.22 -9.51
N GLN A 143 14.22 4.37 -8.78
CA GLN A 143 14.53 2.96 -8.66
C GLN A 143 13.72 2.14 -9.67
N TYR A 144 14.22 0.96 -10.02
CA TYR A 144 13.58 0.04 -10.97
C TYR A 144 12.10 -0.17 -10.70
N ASP A 145 11.74 -0.58 -9.48
CA ASP A 145 10.35 -0.83 -9.08
C ASP A 145 9.43 0.39 -9.23
N GLU A 146 9.95 1.61 -9.02
CA GLU A 146 9.19 2.87 -9.16
C GLU A 146 8.93 3.18 -10.63
N ALA A 147 10.00 3.13 -11.44
CA ALA A 147 9.96 3.36 -12.88
C ALA A 147 9.03 2.35 -13.55
N TYR A 148 9.17 1.07 -13.21
CA TYR A 148 8.30 0.00 -13.73
C TYR A 148 6.83 0.25 -13.38
N THR A 149 6.52 0.54 -12.11
CA THR A 149 5.14 0.83 -11.68
C THR A 149 4.55 2.01 -12.42
N PHE A 150 5.35 3.05 -12.66
CA PHE A 150 4.90 4.22 -13.42
C PHE A 150 4.67 3.89 -14.89
N LEU A 151 5.67 3.34 -15.59
CA LEU A 151 5.60 3.06 -17.03
C LEU A 151 4.55 1.99 -17.37
N SER A 152 4.55 0.90 -16.61
CA SER A 152 3.66 -0.23 -16.91
C SER A 152 2.22 -0.04 -16.47
N PHE A 153 1.96 0.79 -15.44
CA PHE A 153 0.63 0.96 -14.88
C PHE A 153 0.19 2.42 -14.80
N ALA A 154 0.85 3.25 -13.96
CA ALA A 154 0.31 4.56 -13.59
C ALA A 154 0.24 5.57 -14.75
N SER A 155 1.11 5.48 -15.74
CA SER A 155 1.11 6.35 -16.92
C SER A 155 0.01 6.01 -17.93
N ARG A 156 -0.54 4.80 -17.86
CA ARG A 156 -1.58 4.30 -18.77
C ARG A 156 -2.97 4.89 -18.45
N PRO A 157 -3.96 4.74 -19.35
CA PRO A 157 -5.34 5.08 -19.06
C PRO A 157 -5.83 4.42 -17.78
N LEU A 158 -6.62 5.12 -16.95
CA LEU A 158 -6.99 4.71 -15.59
C LEU A 158 -7.62 3.30 -15.52
N ASN A 159 -8.46 2.96 -16.49
CA ASN A 159 -9.08 1.64 -16.57
C ASN A 159 -8.02 0.52 -16.74
N LYS A 160 -6.97 0.76 -17.55
CA LYS A 160 -5.86 -0.18 -17.72
C LYS A 160 -4.97 -0.22 -16.47
N ALA A 161 -4.63 0.94 -15.92
CA ALA A 161 -3.83 1.07 -14.71
C ALA A 161 -4.39 0.27 -13.51
N LEU A 162 -5.73 0.20 -13.38
CA LEU A 162 -6.42 -0.44 -12.27
C LEU A 162 -6.96 -1.85 -12.59
N SER A 163 -6.81 -2.35 -13.80
CA SER A 163 -7.27 -3.69 -14.20
C SER A 163 -6.13 -4.63 -14.56
N ASP A 164 -4.98 -4.11 -14.98
CA ASP A 164 -3.80 -4.89 -15.30
C ASP A 164 -3.06 -5.32 -14.02
N TYR A 165 -2.93 -6.63 -13.84
CA TYR A 165 -2.25 -7.22 -12.68
C TYR A 165 -1.37 -8.40 -13.09
N HIS A 166 -0.65 -8.26 -14.21
CA HIS A 166 0.27 -9.29 -14.70
C HIS A 166 1.43 -9.55 -13.74
N LEU A 167 1.81 -8.53 -12.94
CA LEU A 167 2.76 -8.65 -11.83
C LEU A 167 2.19 -8.08 -10.53
N PRO A 168 2.50 -8.66 -9.35
CA PRO A 168 2.07 -8.15 -8.05
C PRO A 168 2.75 -6.83 -7.67
N ASN A 169 3.50 -6.24 -8.59
CA ASN A 169 4.14 -4.94 -8.51
C ASN A 169 3.12 -3.80 -8.60
N ASN A 170 1.93 -4.04 -9.15
CA ASN A 170 0.85 -3.06 -9.21
C ASN A 170 0.16 -2.92 -7.85
N HIS A 171 0.55 -1.91 -7.09
CA HIS A 171 -0.08 -1.55 -5.83
C HIS A 171 -1.30 -0.65 -6.10
N LEU A 172 -2.44 -1.23 -6.46
CA LEU A 172 -3.58 -0.59 -7.12
C LEU A 172 -4.01 0.77 -6.54
N LEU A 173 -4.21 0.89 -5.22
CA LEU A 173 -4.57 2.18 -4.61
C LEU A 173 -3.43 3.20 -4.71
N HIS A 174 -2.19 2.77 -4.56
CA HIS A 174 -1.03 3.64 -4.74
C HIS A 174 -0.91 4.06 -6.21
N THR A 175 -1.05 3.13 -7.15
CA THR A 175 -1.05 3.39 -8.60
C THR A 175 -2.14 4.40 -8.99
N LEU A 176 -3.34 4.29 -8.42
CA LEU A 176 -4.39 5.29 -8.59
C LEU A 176 -3.92 6.70 -8.15
N PHE A 177 -3.31 6.80 -6.98
CA PHE A 177 -2.82 8.08 -6.47
C PHE A 177 -1.65 8.62 -7.29
N VAL A 178 -0.73 7.77 -7.78
CA VAL A 178 0.33 8.17 -8.71
C VAL A 178 -0.25 8.64 -10.03
N HIS A 179 -1.23 7.94 -10.60
CA HIS A 179 -1.92 8.37 -11.82
C HIS A 179 -2.53 9.77 -11.65
N LEU A 180 -3.19 10.03 -10.51
CA LEU A 180 -3.78 11.35 -10.24
C LEU A 180 -2.71 12.44 -10.02
N SER A 181 -1.67 12.15 -9.25
CA SER A 181 -0.59 13.12 -8.98
C SER A 181 0.18 13.49 -10.24
N THR A 182 0.48 12.53 -11.11
CA THR A 182 1.20 12.78 -12.36
C THR A 182 0.35 13.51 -13.39
N ARG A 183 -0.96 13.28 -13.42
CA ARG A 183 -1.89 14.07 -14.25
C ARG A 183 -2.00 15.53 -13.82
N LEU A 184 -1.80 15.82 -12.53
CA LEU A 184 -1.89 17.18 -11.99
C LEU A 184 -0.55 17.92 -12.00
N LEU A 185 0.58 17.24 -11.80
CA LEU A 185 1.89 17.83 -11.52
C LEU A 185 2.96 17.47 -12.55
N GLY A 186 2.61 16.69 -13.60
CA GLY A 186 3.56 16.17 -14.57
C GLY A 186 4.22 14.86 -14.12
N GLU A 187 5.06 14.28 -14.96
CA GLU A 187 5.63 12.94 -14.81
C GLU A 187 6.98 12.92 -14.05
N GLY A 188 7.35 14.03 -13.39
CA GLY A 188 8.58 14.11 -12.62
C GLY A 188 8.58 13.23 -11.37
N VAL A 189 9.78 12.87 -10.89
CA VAL A 189 10.00 11.97 -9.74
C VAL A 189 9.21 12.38 -8.50
N LEU A 190 9.11 13.69 -8.21
CA LEU A 190 8.34 14.19 -7.06
C LEU A 190 6.84 13.88 -7.19
N ALA A 191 6.26 14.03 -8.38
CA ALA A 191 4.85 13.75 -8.63
C ALA A 191 4.54 12.25 -8.45
N ILE A 192 5.45 11.39 -8.91
CA ILE A 192 5.34 9.94 -8.77
C ILE A 192 5.42 9.52 -7.29
N ARG A 193 6.29 10.17 -6.50
CA ARG A 193 6.53 9.87 -5.07
C ARG A 193 5.52 10.52 -4.11
N LEU A 194 4.76 11.52 -4.58
CA LEU A 194 3.87 12.31 -3.73
C LEU A 194 2.93 11.48 -2.85
N PRO A 195 2.27 10.40 -3.33
CA PRO A 195 1.40 9.59 -2.49
C PRO A 195 2.14 8.93 -1.31
N ALA A 196 3.34 8.39 -1.55
CA ALA A 196 4.17 7.78 -0.52
C ALA A 196 4.71 8.83 0.46
N LEU A 197 5.11 10.02 -0.04
CA LEU A 197 5.53 11.17 0.76
C LEU A 197 4.44 11.61 1.74
N LEU A 198 3.21 11.78 1.26
CA LEU A 198 2.07 12.17 2.08
C LEU A 198 1.75 11.10 3.13
N ALA A 199 1.77 9.83 2.74
CA ALA A 199 1.56 8.71 3.66
C ALA A 199 2.64 8.68 4.75
N GLY A 200 3.92 8.88 4.38
CA GLY A 200 5.04 8.94 5.31
C GLY A 200 4.97 10.11 6.28
N GLY A 201 4.50 11.27 5.81
CA GLY A 201 4.22 12.42 6.68
C GLY A 201 3.10 12.14 7.68
N LEU A 202 1.99 11.53 7.23
CA LEU A 202 0.85 11.16 8.07
C LEU A 202 1.15 9.99 9.03
N LEU A 203 2.12 9.15 8.71
CA LEU A 203 2.57 8.06 9.58
C LEU A 203 3.09 8.57 10.92
N ILE A 204 3.70 9.76 10.95
CA ILE A 204 4.29 10.38 12.15
C ILE A 204 3.22 10.71 13.20
N PRO A 205 2.17 11.50 12.90
CA PRO A 205 1.09 11.76 13.87
C PRO A 205 0.27 10.50 14.18
N ALA A 206 0.17 9.53 13.26
CA ALA A 206 -0.47 8.24 13.52
C ALA A 206 0.30 7.43 14.58
N ALA A 207 1.63 7.42 14.54
CA ALA A 207 2.47 6.79 15.56
C ALA A 207 2.34 7.49 16.94
N TYR A 208 2.28 8.83 16.95
CA TYR A 208 1.95 9.56 18.17
C TYR A 208 0.61 9.12 18.76
N LEU A 209 -0.43 9.06 17.93
CA LEU A 209 -1.77 8.67 18.38
C LEU A 209 -1.77 7.25 18.94
N LEU A 210 -1.14 6.29 18.24
CA LEU A 210 -1.06 4.92 18.73
C LEU A 210 -0.31 4.83 20.05
N GLY A 211 0.88 5.41 20.13
CA GLY A 211 1.70 5.40 21.35
C GLY A 211 1.02 6.10 22.53
N SER A 212 0.39 7.24 22.30
CA SER A 212 -0.31 8.00 23.35
C SER A 212 -1.59 7.31 23.84
N LYS A 213 -2.32 6.61 22.95
CA LYS A 213 -3.55 5.87 23.31
C LYS A 213 -3.26 4.55 24.03
N LEU A 214 -2.21 3.85 23.62
CA LEU A 214 -1.81 2.60 24.26
C LEU A 214 -1.13 2.83 25.60
N TYR A 215 -0.33 3.88 25.71
CA TYR A 215 0.54 4.11 26.86
C TYR A 215 0.36 5.52 27.42
N ASN A 216 1.18 6.47 27.01
CA ASN A 216 1.12 7.86 27.49
C ASN A 216 1.68 8.84 26.44
N LYS A 217 1.51 10.16 26.68
CA LYS A 217 1.94 11.22 25.75
C LYS A 217 3.46 11.19 25.46
N PHE A 218 4.29 10.84 26.45
CA PHE A 218 5.75 10.79 26.25
C PHE A 218 6.14 9.66 25.30
N THR A 219 5.51 8.49 25.47
CA THR A 219 5.60 7.40 24.50
C THR A 219 5.17 7.84 23.10
N GLY A 220 4.05 8.60 23.00
CA GLY A 220 3.59 9.14 21.73
C GLY A 220 4.63 10.04 21.06
N TYR A 221 5.24 10.99 21.77
CA TYR A 221 6.27 11.88 21.21
C TYR A 221 7.51 11.11 20.75
N LEU A 222 8.00 10.17 21.56
CA LEU A 222 9.16 9.36 21.20
C LEU A 222 8.86 8.46 19.98
N SER A 223 7.66 7.88 19.91
CA SER A 223 7.21 7.09 18.75
C SER A 223 7.16 7.94 17.48
N ALA A 224 6.59 9.14 17.55
CA ALA A 224 6.54 10.06 16.41
C ALA A 224 7.95 10.46 15.95
N MET A 225 8.87 10.75 16.88
CA MET A 225 10.26 11.09 16.55
C MET A 225 10.99 9.90 15.91
N LEU A 226 10.88 8.70 16.47
CA LEU A 226 11.47 7.50 15.88
C LEU A 226 10.97 7.28 14.44
N VAL A 227 9.66 7.37 14.20
CA VAL A 227 9.08 7.23 12.86
C VAL A 227 9.51 8.35 11.92
N ALA A 228 9.70 9.56 12.45
CA ALA A 228 10.13 10.71 11.64
C ALA A 228 11.54 10.54 11.07
N VAL A 229 12.46 9.93 11.85
CA VAL A 229 13.90 9.90 11.52
C VAL A 229 14.45 8.51 11.19
N THR A 230 13.70 7.42 11.35
CA THR A 230 14.19 6.07 11.03
C THR A 230 14.48 5.95 9.53
N PRO A 231 15.73 5.63 9.11
CA PRO A 231 16.17 5.72 7.72
C PRO A 231 15.30 4.94 6.76
N ILE A 232 15.01 3.69 7.04
CA ILE A 232 14.19 2.83 6.15
C ILE A 232 12.76 3.35 5.98
N LEU A 233 12.13 3.94 7.01
CA LEU A 233 10.81 4.57 6.90
C LEU A 233 10.85 5.86 6.09
N VAL A 234 11.96 6.59 6.13
CA VAL A 234 12.19 7.75 5.26
C VAL A 234 12.36 7.28 3.82
N ASP A 235 13.21 6.28 3.59
CA ASP A 235 13.50 5.74 2.26
C ASP A 235 12.22 5.22 1.56
N TYR A 236 11.40 4.41 2.24
CA TYR A 236 10.12 3.97 1.67
C TYR A 236 9.07 5.09 1.52
N SER A 237 9.21 6.20 2.21
CA SER A 237 8.34 7.37 2.01
C SER A 237 8.72 8.18 0.77
N ILE A 238 9.95 8.05 0.28
CA ILE A 238 10.45 8.65 -0.97
C ILE A 238 10.57 7.62 -2.10
N ASN A 239 9.92 6.48 -1.96
CA ASN A 239 9.84 5.42 -2.95
C ASN A 239 8.37 5.29 -3.40
N ALA A 240 8.12 5.36 -4.71
CA ALA A 240 6.78 5.34 -5.27
C ALA A 240 6.12 3.95 -5.20
N ARG A 241 6.01 3.41 -3.98
CA ARG A 241 5.45 2.09 -3.68
C ARG A 241 4.41 2.17 -2.56
N GLY A 242 3.45 1.25 -2.55
CA GLY A 242 2.34 1.24 -1.60
C GLY A 242 2.68 0.86 -0.16
N TYR A 243 3.91 0.47 0.17
CA TYR A 243 4.27 -0.05 1.50
C TYR A 243 4.09 0.97 2.63
N THR A 244 4.38 2.24 2.36
CA THR A 244 4.16 3.33 3.33
C THR A 244 2.67 3.56 3.60
N LEU A 245 1.81 3.42 2.57
CA LEU A 245 0.35 3.45 2.73
C LEU A 245 -0.13 2.28 3.60
N VAL A 246 0.38 1.07 3.37
CA VAL A 246 0.06 -0.11 4.20
C VAL A 246 0.45 0.14 5.66
N ALA A 247 1.62 0.72 5.92
CA ALA A 247 2.06 1.09 7.27
C ALA A 247 1.12 2.12 7.91
N LEU A 248 0.71 3.14 7.15
CA LEU A 248 -0.24 4.15 7.61
C LEU A 248 -1.61 3.54 7.96
N PHE A 249 -2.18 2.74 7.05
CA PHE A 249 -3.47 2.08 7.29
C PHE A 249 -3.41 1.09 8.45
N THR A 250 -2.26 0.47 8.69
CA THR A 250 -2.03 -0.36 9.87
C THR A 250 -2.17 0.44 11.16
N LEU A 251 -1.46 1.57 11.28
CA LEU A 251 -1.57 2.40 12.48
C LEU A 251 -2.98 2.98 12.66
N LEU A 252 -3.62 3.42 11.57
CA LEU A 252 -4.99 3.96 11.61
C LEU A 252 -6.00 2.91 12.07
N THR A 253 -5.96 1.69 11.50
CA THR A 253 -6.88 0.62 11.89
C THR A 253 -6.67 0.18 13.33
N TRP A 254 -5.42 0.16 13.81
CA TRP A 254 -5.13 -0.17 15.22
C TRP A 254 -5.58 0.94 16.17
N CYS A 255 -5.42 2.21 15.81
CA CYS A 255 -5.99 3.34 16.58
C CYS A 255 -7.51 3.26 16.66
N LEU A 256 -8.18 2.92 15.54
CA LEU A 256 -9.62 2.71 15.48
C LEU A 256 -10.04 1.49 16.33
N GLY A 257 -9.29 0.39 16.25
CA GLY A 257 -9.51 -0.79 17.07
C GLY A 257 -9.50 -0.48 18.57
N ILE A 258 -8.49 0.29 19.04
CA ILE A 258 -8.44 0.77 20.44
C ILE A 258 -9.65 1.66 20.76
N TYR A 259 -10.05 2.52 19.84
CA TYR A 259 -11.18 3.41 20.06
C TYR A 259 -12.49 2.62 20.20
N VAL A 260 -12.75 1.63 19.33
CA VAL A 260 -13.99 0.85 19.40
C VAL A 260 -14.05 -0.09 20.61
N THR A 261 -12.93 -0.54 21.17
CA THR A 261 -12.98 -1.28 22.44
C THR A 261 -13.41 -0.40 23.62
N ARG A 262 -13.20 0.92 23.54
CA ARG A 262 -13.55 1.90 24.58
C ARG A 262 -14.91 2.56 24.37
N HIS A 263 -15.40 2.61 23.13
CA HIS A 263 -16.59 3.36 22.74
C HIS A 263 -17.43 2.54 21.77
N ALA A 264 -18.73 2.34 22.07
CA ALA A 264 -19.69 1.67 21.20
C ALA A 264 -20.10 2.58 20.02
N ASN A 265 -19.16 2.97 19.17
CA ASN A 265 -19.33 3.93 18.10
C ASN A 265 -19.39 3.22 16.74
N SER A 266 -20.55 3.27 16.06
CA SER A 266 -20.76 2.57 14.78
C SER A 266 -19.96 3.18 13.64
N PHE A 267 -19.75 4.50 13.65
CA PHE A 267 -18.96 5.17 12.62
C PHE A 267 -17.48 4.71 12.64
N ALA A 268 -16.89 4.55 13.82
CA ALA A 268 -15.53 4.03 13.93
C ALA A 268 -15.40 2.58 13.42
N TRP A 269 -16.42 1.74 13.59
CA TRP A 269 -16.47 0.40 12.99
C TRP A 269 -16.55 0.44 11.46
N VAL A 270 -17.35 1.36 10.90
CA VAL A 270 -17.40 1.59 9.45
C VAL A 270 -16.04 2.07 8.93
N LEU A 271 -15.36 2.96 9.66
CA LEU A 271 -14.01 3.41 9.31
C LEU A 271 -12.99 2.24 9.31
N ILE A 272 -13.09 1.28 10.26
CA ILE A 272 -12.25 0.07 10.22
C ILE A 272 -12.48 -0.68 8.90
N GLY A 273 -13.73 -0.82 8.47
CA GLY A 273 -14.07 -1.46 7.21
C GLY A 273 -13.51 -0.74 5.98
N LEU A 274 -13.65 0.58 5.93
CA LEU A 274 -13.17 1.42 4.82
C LEU A 274 -11.63 1.44 4.74
N VAL A 275 -10.97 1.75 5.87
CA VAL A 275 -9.50 1.79 5.92
C VAL A 275 -8.92 0.39 5.69
N GLY A 276 -9.61 -0.65 6.17
CA GLY A 276 -9.28 -2.04 5.89
C GLY A 276 -9.29 -2.34 4.39
N ALA A 277 -10.35 -1.98 3.70
CA ALA A 277 -10.47 -2.15 2.25
C ALA A 277 -9.39 -1.36 1.48
N CYS A 278 -9.09 -0.11 1.89
CA CYS A 278 -7.99 0.67 1.33
C CYS A 278 -6.63 -0.03 1.51
N GLY A 279 -6.38 -0.61 2.69
CA GLY A 279 -5.17 -1.36 2.97
C GLY A 279 -5.01 -2.57 2.06
N PHE A 280 -6.05 -3.39 1.92
CA PHE A 280 -6.06 -4.54 1.00
C PHE A 280 -5.95 -4.13 -0.46
N TYR A 281 -6.62 -3.06 -0.87
CA TYR A 281 -6.54 -2.55 -2.25
C TYR A 281 -5.17 -1.94 -2.56
N THR A 282 -4.42 -1.52 -1.55
CA THR A 282 -3.02 -1.12 -1.73
C THR A 282 -2.16 -2.35 -2.00
N VAL A 283 -2.10 -3.30 -1.06
CA VAL A 283 -1.33 -4.55 -1.20
C VAL A 283 -2.00 -5.65 -0.37
N PRO A 284 -2.23 -6.86 -0.90
CA PRO A 284 -2.87 -7.96 -0.16
C PRO A 284 -2.15 -8.36 1.14
N VAL A 285 -0.85 -8.07 1.29
CA VAL A 285 -0.08 -8.32 2.52
C VAL A 285 -0.61 -7.57 3.74
N PHE A 286 -1.52 -6.60 3.55
CA PHE A 286 -2.26 -5.96 4.63
C PHE A 286 -3.08 -6.97 5.46
N LEU A 287 -3.28 -8.20 4.96
CA LEU A 287 -3.83 -9.32 5.71
C LEU A 287 -3.14 -9.52 7.06
N TYR A 288 -1.82 -9.37 7.13
CA TYR A 288 -1.08 -9.62 8.37
C TYR A 288 -1.44 -8.62 9.48
N PRO A 289 -1.27 -7.31 9.33
CA PRO A 289 -1.62 -6.36 10.39
C PRO A 289 -3.13 -6.27 10.65
N PHE A 290 -3.98 -6.47 9.64
CA PHE A 290 -5.43 -6.48 9.79
C PHE A 290 -5.92 -7.72 10.54
N GLY A 291 -5.38 -8.89 10.22
CA GLY A 291 -5.68 -10.13 10.93
C GLY A 291 -5.25 -10.10 12.39
N ILE A 292 -4.11 -9.49 12.70
CA ILE A 292 -3.67 -9.25 14.09
C ILE A 292 -4.70 -8.38 14.82
N LEU A 293 -5.17 -7.30 14.19
CA LEU A 293 -6.21 -6.44 14.78
C LEU A 293 -7.47 -7.24 15.11
N PHE A 294 -7.98 -8.03 14.17
CA PHE A 294 -9.20 -8.83 14.38
C PHE A 294 -8.99 -9.93 15.43
N THR A 295 -7.83 -10.56 15.46
CA THR A 295 -7.45 -11.49 16.54
C THR A 295 -7.44 -10.78 17.90
N TRP A 296 -6.87 -9.57 17.97
CA TRP A 296 -6.89 -8.78 19.19
C TRP A 296 -8.30 -8.38 19.63
N LEU A 297 -9.16 -7.96 18.68
CA LEU A 297 -10.57 -7.66 18.95
C LEU A 297 -11.33 -8.90 19.44
N LEU A 298 -11.07 -10.07 18.84
CA LEU A 298 -11.64 -11.34 19.28
C LEU A 298 -11.21 -11.70 20.70
N LEU A 299 -9.93 -11.55 21.02
CA LEU A 299 -9.45 -11.75 22.41
C LEU A 299 -10.15 -10.80 23.38
N ASN A 300 -10.32 -9.52 23.02
CA ASN A 300 -11.05 -8.57 23.85
C ASN A 300 -12.54 -8.96 24.01
N LEU A 301 -13.17 -9.52 22.99
CA LEU A 301 -14.52 -10.08 23.09
C LEU A 301 -14.58 -11.27 24.04
N LEU A 302 -13.68 -12.26 23.86
CA LEU A 302 -13.64 -13.49 24.66
C LEU A 302 -13.38 -13.22 26.16
N PHE A 303 -12.44 -12.31 26.44
CA PHE A 303 -12.08 -11.92 27.80
C PHE A 303 -12.89 -10.74 28.36
N LYS A 304 -13.93 -10.30 27.64
CA LYS A 304 -14.83 -9.19 28.04
C LYS A 304 -14.07 -7.89 28.35
N GLN A 305 -13.02 -7.58 27.57
CA GLN A 305 -12.19 -6.39 27.75
C GLN A 305 -12.63 -5.28 26.78
N PHE A 306 -13.91 -4.92 26.78
CA PHE A 306 -14.48 -3.82 26.02
C PHE A 306 -15.43 -2.99 26.88
N SER A 307 -15.79 -1.80 26.41
CA SER A 307 -16.60 -0.85 27.15
C SER A 307 -18.00 -1.38 27.49
N GLN A 308 -18.48 -1.04 28.67
CA GLN A 308 -19.86 -1.29 29.07
C GLN A 308 -20.90 -0.49 28.24
N SER A 309 -20.45 0.44 27.38
CA SER A 309 -21.33 1.13 26.41
C SER A 309 -21.95 0.18 25.38
N TYR A 310 -21.39 -1.00 25.19
CA TYR A 310 -22.00 -2.06 24.39
C TYR A 310 -23.12 -2.75 25.17
N SER A 311 -24.30 -2.89 24.56
CA SER A 311 -25.45 -3.53 25.20
C SER A 311 -25.19 -5.01 25.52
N SER A 312 -24.31 -5.69 24.78
CA SER A 312 -23.96 -7.10 24.97
C SER A 312 -22.68 -7.49 24.23
N GLN A 313 -22.10 -8.66 24.55
CA GLN A 313 -21.03 -9.27 23.78
C GLN A 313 -21.44 -9.51 22.32
N ILE A 314 -22.71 -9.90 22.09
CA ILE A 314 -23.26 -10.11 20.75
C ILE A 314 -23.24 -8.79 19.96
N ASN A 315 -23.58 -7.66 20.59
CA ASN A 315 -23.52 -6.35 19.92
C ASN A 315 -22.10 -5.98 19.49
N PHE A 316 -21.09 -6.21 20.35
CA PHE A 316 -19.69 -6.01 19.97
C PHE A 316 -19.28 -6.94 18.82
N PHE A 317 -19.61 -8.24 18.91
CA PHE A 317 -19.35 -9.21 17.87
C PHE A 317 -19.98 -8.85 16.53
N MET A 318 -21.27 -8.46 16.54
CA MET A 318 -21.99 -8.08 15.32
C MET A 318 -21.36 -6.86 14.64
N LYS A 319 -20.94 -5.84 15.39
CA LYS A 319 -20.25 -4.68 14.84
C LYS A 319 -18.87 -5.06 14.26
N MET A 320 -18.13 -5.93 14.95
CA MET A 320 -16.87 -6.48 14.46
C MET A 320 -17.08 -7.28 13.17
N PHE A 321 -18.09 -8.15 13.13
CA PHE A 321 -18.45 -8.95 11.97
C PHE A 321 -18.85 -8.06 10.78
N VAL A 322 -19.69 -7.04 10.99
CA VAL A 322 -20.10 -6.08 9.96
C VAL A 322 -18.89 -5.32 9.42
N ALA A 323 -17.95 -4.88 10.27
CA ALA A 323 -16.74 -4.21 9.81
C ALA A 323 -15.85 -5.12 8.95
N GLY A 324 -15.67 -6.39 9.36
CA GLY A 324 -14.95 -7.39 8.57
C GLY A 324 -15.64 -7.67 7.23
N THR A 325 -16.94 -7.90 7.24
CA THR A 325 -17.74 -8.12 6.02
C THR A 325 -17.68 -6.91 5.08
N LEU A 326 -17.78 -5.69 5.61
CA LEU A 326 -17.63 -4.46 4.83
C LEU A 326 -16.25 -4.38 4.17
N THR A 327 -15.19 -4.72 4.90
CA THR A 327 -13.83 -4.80 4.33
C THR A 327 -13.79 -5.77 3.16
N VAL A 328 -14.31 -6.99 3.34
CA VAL A 328 -14.29 -8.03 2.29
C VAL A 328 -15.07 -7.60 1.06
N ILE A 329 -16.30 -7.07 1.25
CA ILE A 329 -17.16 -6.64 0.14
C ILE A 329 -16.49 -5.49 -0.64
N LEU A 330 -16.00 -4.46 0.05
CA LEU A 330 -15.37 -3.31 -0.61
C LEU A 330 -14.07 -3.71 -1.32
N THR A 331 -13.27 -4.60 -0.71
CA THR A 331 -12.07 -5.15 -1.34
C THR A 331 -12.44 -5.94 -2.59
N ALA A 332 -13.44 -6.82 -2.53
CA ALA A 332 -13.89 -7.60 -3.69
C ALA A 332 -14.39 -6.70 -4.83
N ILE A 333 -15.15 -5.65 -4.51
CA ILE A 333 -15.60 -4.66 -5.50
C ILE A 333 -14.40 -3.92 -6.11
N ALA A 334 -13.43 -3.51 -5.30
CA ALA A 334 -12.26 -2.80 -5.77
C ALA A 334 -11.36 -3.66 -6.68
N TYR A 335 -11.25 -4.97 -6.40
CA TYR A 335 -10.49 -5.92 -7.24
C TYR A 335 -11.30 -6.46 -8.43
N LEU A 336 -12.59 -6.13 -8.55
CA LEU A 336 -13.41 -6.63 -9.65
C LEU A 336 -12.84 -6.33 -11.04
N PRO A 337 -12.30 -5.12 -11.35
CA PRO A 337 -11.64 -4.87 -12.62
C PRO A 337 -10.47 -5.82 -12.91
N VAL A 338 -9.64 -6.10 -11.90
CA VAL A 338 -8.52 -7.04 -12.00
C VAL A 338 -9.01 -8.47 -12.28
N ILE A 339 -10.02 -8.93 -11.53
CA ILE A 339 -10.59 -10.28 -11.69
C ILE A 339 -11.19 -10.47 -13.08
N LEU A 340 -11.85 -9.43 -13.60
CA LEU A 340 -12.49 -9.47 -14.93
C LEU A 340 -11.46 -9.41 -16.07
N SER A 341 -10.35 -8.71 -15.89
CA SER A 341 -9.32 -8.48 -16.90
C SER A 341 -8.20 -9.52 -16.85
N SER A 342 -7.51 -9.61 -15.71
CA SER A 342 -6.33 -10.47 -15.51
C SER A 342 -6.66 -11.85 -14.94
N GLY A 343 -7.91 -12.06 -14.51
CA GLY A 343 -8.37 -13.31 -13.90
C GLY A 343 -7.95 -13.49 -12.44
N THR A 344 -8.51 -14.52 -11.78
CA THR A 344 -8.19 -14.81 -10.37
C THR A 344 -6.78 -15.39 -10.19
N ALA A 345 -6.21 -16.02 -11.23
CA ALA A 345 -4.88 -16.60 -11.18
C ALA A 345 -3.79 -15.53 -10.99
N SER A 346 -3.97 -14.33 -11.52
CA SER A 346 -3.03 -13.22 -11.32
C SER A 346 -2.89 -12.81 -9.84
N LEU A 347 -3.95 -12.99 -9.03
CA LEU A 347 -3.96 -12.64 -7.62
C LEU A 347 -3.46 -13.79 -6.73
N PHE A 348 -3.85 -15.04 -7.04
CA PHE A 348 -3.64 -16.19 -6.15
C PHE A 348 -2.67 -17.24 -6.71
N GLY A 349 -2.41 -17.25 -8.01
CA GLY A 349 -1.54 -18.20 -8.70
C GLY A 349 -0.16 -17.66 -9.08
N ASN A 350 0.17 -16.44 -8.66
CA ASN A 350 1.45 -15.81 -8.97
C ASN A 350 2.60 -16.48 -8.21
N VAL A 351 3.75 -16.67 -8.86
CA VAL A 351 4.96 -17.30 -8.29
C VAL A 351 5.45 -16.63 -6.99
N PHE A 352 5.22 -15.32 -6.83
CA PHE A 352 5.61 -14.57 -5.62
C PHE A 352 4.71 -14.82 -4.41
N VAL A 353 3.51 -15.40 -4.61
CA VAL A 353 2.55 -15.71 -3.53
C VAL A 353 2.31 -17.20 -3.32
N GLN A 354 2.90 -18.04 -4.18
CA GLN A 354 2.82 -19.49 -4.03
C GLN A 354 3.48 -19.95 -2.73
N SER A 355 2.88 -20.97 -2.11
CA SER A 355 3.42 -21.57 -0.90
C SER A 355 4.67 -22.38 -1.22
N LEU A 356 5.76 -22.16 -0.51
CA LEU A 356 6.95 -23.00 -0.59
C LEU A 356 6.69 -24.42 -0.11
N SER A 357 7.52 -25.38 -0.53
CA SER A 357 7.60 -26.67 0.14
C SER A 357 8.05 -26.48 1.61
N TRP A 358 7.79 -27.46 2.48
CA TRP A 358 8.23 -27.37 3.88
C TRP A 358 9.77 -27.30 3.99
N SER A 359 10.49 -28.04 3.15
CA SER A 359 11.95 -28.01 3.11
C SER A 359 12.47 -26.61 2.76
N ASP A 360 11.97 -26.05 1.66
CA ASP A 360 12.42 -24.73 1.17
C ASP A 360 12.03 -23.62 2.15
N PHE A 361 10.84 -23.71 2.75
CA PHE A 361 10.40 -22.74 3.74
C PHE A 361 11.33 -22.70 4.95
N ILE A 362 11.68 -23.88 5.52
CA ILE A 362 12.57 -23.95 6.68
C ILE A 362 13.97 -23.43 6.35
N GLN A 363 14.46 -23.71 5.14
CA GLN A 363 15.78 -23.24 4.71
C GLN A 363 15.81 -21.73 4.41
N THR A 364 14.74 -21.16 3.86
CA THR A 364 14.69 -19.75 3.48
C THR A 364 14.38 -18.81 4.64
N VAL A 365 13.64 -19.24 5.68
CA VAL A 365 13.25 -18.38 6.82
C VAL A 365 14.44 -17.67 7.47
N PRO A 366 15.57 -18.35 7.85
CA PRO A 366 16.70 -17.65 8.46
C PRO A 366 17.31 -16.59 7.53
N HIS A 367 17.41 -16.89 6.23
CA HIS A 367 17.92 -15.95 5.23
C HIS A 367 17.02 -14.71 5.13
N ARG A 368 15.71 -14.90 5.00
CA ARG A 368 14.73 -13.78 4.94
C ARG A 368 14.66 -12.95 6.21
N LEU A 369 14.84 -13.58 7.36
CA LEU A 369 14.96 -12.83 8.62
C LEU A 369 16.23 -11.99 8.66
N ASN A 370 17.36 -12.55 8.19
CA ASN A 370 18.60 -11.80 8.07
C ASN A 370 18.49 -10.65 7.07
N ASP A 371 17.93 -10.86 5.89
CA ASP A 371 17.70 -9.82 4.89
C ASP A 371 16.86 -8.67 5.46
N THR A 372 15.76 -9.02 6.16
CA THR A 372 14.90 -8.03 6.81
C THR A 372 15.65 -7.26 7.89
N TRP A 373 16.47 -7.95 8.68
CA TRP A 373 17.31 -7.33 9.70
C TRP A 373 18.31 -6.37 9.08
N GLN A 374 19.04 -6.79 8.06
CA GLN A 374 20.03 -5.96 7.35
C GLN A 374 19.39 -4.73 6.71
N GLU A 375 18.26 -4.91 6.01
CA GLU A 375 17.56 -3.80 5.38
C GLU A 375 17.05 -2.77 6.41
N TRP A 376 16.55 -3.23 7.56
CA TRP A 376 16.03 -2.32 8.59
C TRP A 376 17.11 -1.64 9.42
N THR A 377 18.27 -2.25 9.59
CA THR A 377 19.30 -1.81 10.53
C THR A 377 20.61 -1.40 9.86
N GLY A 378 20.84 -1.74 8.60
CA GLY A 378 22.12 -1.51 7.91
C GLY A 378 22.61 -0.07 7.94
N ASN A 379 21.69 0.91 7.93
CA ASN A 379 22.02 2.34 8.03
C ASN A 379 21.81 2.91 9.45
N VAL A 380 21.70 2.06 10.48
CA VAL A 380 21.43 2.49 11.86
C VAL A 380 22.58 2.02 12.77
N SER A 381 23.19 2.96 13.48
CA SER A 381 24.24 2.63 14.45
C SER A 381 23.70 1.78 15.61
N LEU A 382 24.49 0.82 16.09
CA LEU A 382 24.18 -0.05 17.24
C LEU A 382 23.77 0.73 18.48
N ILE A 383 24.30 1.95 18.67
CA ILE A 383 23.91 2.83 19.79
C ILE A 383 22.42 3.18 19.79
N PHE A 384 21.73 3.11 18.64
CA PHE A 384 20.28 3.30 18.54
C PHE A 384 19.53 1.96 18.50
N ILE A 385 20.10 0.92 17.90
CA ILE A 385 19.48 -0.40 17.79
C ILE A 385 19.32 -1.03 19.17
N ILE A 386 20.37 -1.02 19.99
CA ILE A 386 20.34 -1.65 21.32
C ILE A 386 19.23 -1.07 22.21
N PRO A 387 19.08 0.27 22.39
CA PRO A 387 17.95 0.83 23.15
C PRO A 387 16.58 0.46 22.58
N ILE A 388 16.42 0.37 21.25
CA ILE A 388 15.16 -0.05 20.62
C ILE A 388 14.83 -1.49 21.01
N LEU A 389 15.79 -2.42 20.93
CA LEU A 389 15.60 -3.81 21.32
C LEU A 389 15.33 -3.98 22.82
N VAL A 390 16.07 -3.25 23.66
CA VAL A 390 15.83 -3.21 25.12
C VAL A 390 14.44 -2.65 25.43
N GLY A 391 14.07 -1.56 24.80
CA GLY A 391 12.73 -0.96 24.94
C GLY A 391 11.63 -1.94 24.51
N LEU A 392 11.81 -2.63 23.39
CA LEU A 392 10.88 -3.64 22.92
C LEU A 392 10.70 -4.77 23.98
N ALA A 393 11.78 -5.35 24.47
CA ALA A 393 11.74 -6.38 25.51
C ALA A 393 11.05 -5.89 26.79
N ILE A 394 11.40 -4.68 27.27
CA ILE A 394 10.77 -4.07 28.44
C ILE A 394 9.27 -3.83 28.22
N SER A 395 8.85 -3.41 27.01
CA SER A 395 7.43 -3.19 26.70
C SER A 395 6.59 -4.46 26.85
N ILE A 396 7.16 -5.62 26.54
CA ILE A 396 6.51 -6.91 26.71
C ILE A 396 6.44 -7.28 28.20
N ILE A 397 7.57 -7.18 28.92
CA ILE A 397 7.68 -7.55 30.34
C ILE A 397 6.78 -6.66 31.22
N LEU A 398 6.81 -5.36 30.96
CA LEU A 398 6.06 -4.37 31.76
C LEU A 398 4.65 -4.08 31.23
N HIS A 399 4.18 -4.79 30.20
CA HIS A 399 2.91 -4.46 29.52
C HIS A 399 1.78 -4.13 30.48
N ARG A 400 1.54 -4.99 31.48
CA ARG A 400 0.45 -4.81 32.46
C ARG A 400 0.57 -3.55 33.32
N ARG A 401 1.78 -2.98 33.45
CA ARG A 401 2.06 -1.81 34.27
C ARG A 401 2.02 -0.51 33.47
N ILE A 402 2.42 -0.58 32.19
CA ILE A 402 2.58 0.63 31.34
C ILE A 402 1.45 0.83 30.35
N SER A 403 0.76 -0.24 29.96
CA SER A 403 -0.31 -0.19 28.95
C SER A 403 -1.65 0.18 29.59
N SER A 404 -2.43 0.95 28.85
CA SER A 404 -3.83 1.23 29.18
C SER A 404 -4.78 0.06 28.83
N LEU A 405 -4.27 -0.99 28.17
CA LEU A 405 -5.01 -2.17 27.73
C LEU A 405 -4.50 -3.41 28.44
N LYS A 406 -5.42 -4.33 28.80
CA LYS A 406 -5.06 -5.57 29.49
C LYS A 406 -4.48 -6.62 28.55
N ILE A 407 -4.98 -6.71 27.33
CA ILE A 407 -4.55 -7.68 26.32
C ILE A 407 -3.51 -7.00 25.41
N PRO A 408 -2.26 -7.53 25.38
CA PRO A 408 -1.23 -6.95 24.53
C PRO A 408 -1.44 -7.31 23.06
N PHE A 409 -1.18 -6.35 22.17
CA PHE A 409 -1.16 -6.61 20.73
C PHE A 409 -0.07 -7.62 20.34
N GLN A 410 1.03 -7.66 21.08
CA GLN A 410 2.11 -8.64 20.87
C GLN A 410 1.59 -10.08 20.96
N LEU A 411 0.69 -10.37 21.92
CA LEU A 411 0.06 -11.69 22.02
C LEU A 411 -0.79 -12.01 20.78
N ALA A 412 -1.61 -11.06 20.33
CA ALA A 412 -2.41 -11.24 19.13
C ALA A 412 -1.54 -11.41 17.88
N SER A 413 -0.39 -10.71 17.80
CA SER A 413 0.58 -10.86 16.72
C SER A 413 1.13 -12.30 16.66
N VAL A 414 1.55 -12.86 17.77
CA VAL A 414 2.04 -14.23 17.84
C VAL A 414 0.94 -15.24 17.45
N LEU A 415 -0.26 -15.07 18.03
CA LEU A 415 -1.39 -15.98 17.82
C LEU A 415 -1.91 -15.96 16.37
N PHE A 416 -1.75 -14.85 15.65
CA PHE A 416 -2.16 -14.73 14.25
C PHE A 416 -1.03 -15.08 13.28
N LEU A 417 0.15 -14.47 13.45
CA LEU A 417 1.22 -14.61 12.47
C LEU A 417 1.77 -16.03 12.39
N ILE A 418 2.00 -16.70 13.53
CA ILE A 418 2.60 -18.04 13.51
C ILE A 418 1.72 -19.01 12.70
N PRO A 419 0.42 -19.22 13.00
CA PRO A 419 -0.40 -20.12 12.21
C PRO A 419 -0.49 -19.73 10.74
N VAL A 420 -0.66 -18.43 10.43
CA VAL A 420 -0.79 -17.96 9.06
C VAL A 420 0.49 -18.19 8.27
N LEU A 421 1.65 -17.91 8.83
CA LEU A 421 2.94 -18.14 8.16
C LEU A 421 3.22 -19.64 7.96
N LEU A 422 2.85 -20.48 8.91
CA LEU A 422 2.98 -21.94 8.77
C LEU A 422 2.04 -22.50 7.68
N ILE A 423 0.84 -21.93 7.52
CA ILE A 423 -0.11 -22.34 6.47
C ILE A 423 0.35 -21.82 5.10
N GLN A 424 0.70 -20.54 5.01
CA GLN A 424 1.05 -19.89 3.75
C GLN A 424 2.45 -20.25 3.26
N ARG A 425 3.39 -20.53 4.17
CA ARG A 425 4.82 -20.78 3.85
C ARG A 425 5.36 -19.80 2.80
N PRO A 426 5.24 -18.47 3.05
CA PRO A 426 5.62 -17.47 2.06
C PRO A 426 7.14 -17.32 1.98
N ASN A 427 7.62 -16.75 0.86
CA ASN A 427 8.99 -16.27 0.69
C ASN A 427 9.04 -14.73 0.56
N PRO A 428 8.70 -13.96 1.60
CA PRO A 428 8.53 -12.52 1.48
C PRO A 428 9.86 -11.77 1.52
N TRP A 429 9.96 -10.74 0.69
CA TRP A 429 11.00 -9.72 0.80
C TRP A 429 10.81 -8.85 2.05
N ALA A 430 11.87 -8.23 2.54
CA ALA A 430 11.86 -7.36 3.73
C ALA A 430 10.79 -6.25 3.68
N LYS A 431 10.54 -5.70 2.49
CA LYS A 431 9.52 -4.69 2.21
C LYS A 431 8.09 -5.09 2.64
N VAL A 432 7.77 -6.37 2.64
CA VAL A 432 6.46 -6.91 3.08
C VAL A 432 6.23 -6.67 4.58
N TRP A 433 7.29 -6.67 5.38
CA TRP A 433 7.24 -6.50 6.84
C TRP A 433 7.27 -5.04 7.30
N LEU A 434 7.47 -4.09 6.38
CA LEU A 434 7.64 -2.66 6.71
C LEU A 434 6.50 -2.11 7.56
N ALA A 435 5.26 -2.58 7.36
CA ALA A 435 4.10 -2.14 8.13
C ALA A 435 4.21 -2.38 9.64
N PHE A 436 5.06 -3.33 10.06
CA PHE A 436 5.29 -3.65 11.48
C PHE A 436 6.34 -2.76 12.12
N LEU A 437 7.25 -2.17 11.36
CA LEU A 437 8.33 -1.37 11.92
C LEU A 437 7.82 -0.17 12.75
N PRO A 438 6.87 0.66 12.28
CA PRO A 438 6.31 1.73 13.12
C PRO A 438 5.70 1.23 14.43
N ILE A 439 5.09 0.03 14.43
CA ILE A 439 4.50 -0.59 15.62
C ILE A 439 5.60 -1.03 16.59
N ILE A 440 6.65 -1.65 16.08
CA ILE A 440 7.84 -2.06 16.87
C ILE A 440 8.47 -0.83 17.52
N LEU A 441 8.59 0.27 16.79
CA LEU A 441 9.11 1.54 17.32
C LEU A 441 8.20 2.13 18.41
N VAL A 442 6.86 2.01 18.27
CA VAL A 442 5.92 2.39 19.33
C VAL A 442 6.11 1.52 20.58
N TRP A 443 6.28 0.21 20.43
CA TRP A 443 6.53 -0.68 21.57
C TRP A 443 7.89 -0.40 22.21
N ALA A 444 8.93 -0.17 21.43
CA ALA A 444 10.24 0.21 21.95
C ALA A 444 10.18 1.53 22.74
N ALA A 445 9.53 2.55 22.19
CA ALA A 445 9.30 3.82 22.89
C ALA A 445 8.54 3.62 24.20
N ALA A 446 7.53 2.74 24.22
CA ALA A 446 6.76 2.43 25.41
C ALA A 446 7.61 1.78 26.52
N GLY A 447 8.49 0.85 26.15
CA GLY A 447 9.40 0.22 27.10
C GLY A 447 10.42 1.20 27.66
N LEU A 448 11.01 2.04 26.82
CA LEU A 448 11.98 3.05 27.26
C LEU A 448 11.34 4.05 28.22
N VAL A 449 10.19 4.62 27.87
CA VAL A 449 9.47 5.54 28.76
C VAL A 449 8.96 4.82 30.01
N GLY A 450 8.48 3.57 29.86
CA GLY A 450 8.03 2.75 30.98
C GLY A 450 9.15 2.42 31.96
N LEU A 451 10.38 2.25 31.49
CA LEU A 451 11.56 2.09 32.37
C LEU A 451 11.79 3.35 33.23
N LEU A 452 11.70 4.53 32.62
CA LEU A 452 11.83 5.80 33.34
C LEU A 452 10.75 5.97 34.43
N ASP A 453 9.51 5.54 34.14
CA ASP A 453 8.41 5.53 35.12
C ASP A 453 8.72 4.58 36.31
N GLN A 454 9.31 3.38 36.04
CA GLN A 454 9.69 2.44 37.10
C GLN A 454 10.84 2.95 38.00
N MET A 455 11.72 3.80 37.45
CA MET A 455 12.78 4.47 38.24
C MET A 455 12.21 5.53 39.19
N LYS A 456 10.88 5.69 39.27
CA LYS A 456 10.17 6.65 40.11
C LYS A 456 10.61 8.10 39.89
N LEU A 457 11.04 8.40 38.67
CA LEU A 457 11.43 9.77 38.29
C LEU A 457 10.22 10.70 38.27
N SER A 458 10.48 11.99 38.57
CA SER A 458 9.42 12.98 38.46
C SER A 458 8.93 13.12 37.02
N ARG A 459 7.66 13.46 36.81
CA ARG A 459 7.12 13.73 35.46
C ARG A 459 7.91 14.81 34.72
N LYS A 460 8.52 15.78 35.45
CA LYS A 460 9.40 16.80 34.89
C LYS A 460 10.69 16.16 34.35
N SER A 461 11.31 15.25 35.11
CA SER A 461 12.51 14.53 34.72
C SER A 461 12.24 13.64 33.48
N ILE A 462 11.14 12.87 33.48
CA ILE A 462 10.75 12.03 32.34
C ILE A 462 10.57 12.89 31.09
N LYS A 463 9.92 14.04 31.19
CA LYS A 463 9.75 15.00 30.11
C LYS A 463 11.09 15.47 29.55
N VAL A 464 12.01 15.88 30.43
CA VAL A 464 13.34 16.38 30.03
C VAL A 464 14.15 15.27 29.35
N ILE A 465 14.18 14.06 29.92
CA ILE A 465 14.90 12.91 29.37
C ILE A 465 14.31 12.53 27.99
N THR A 466 12.99 12.43 27.89
CA THR A 466 12.32 12.11 26.60
C THR A 466 12.63 13.16 25.54
N ALA A 467 12.60 14.45 25.92
CA ALA A 467 12.96 15.55 25.01
C ALA A 467 14.43 15.47 24.59
N GLY A 468 15.35 15.13 25.51
CA GLY A 468 16.76 14.90 25.22
C GLY A 468 16.98 13.75 24.25
N ILE A 469 16.29 12.61 24.46
CA ILE A 469 16.34 11.47 23.52
C ILE A 469 15.81 11.90 22.14
N CYS A 470 14.69 12.60 22.07
CA CYS A 470 14.14 13.10 20.81
C CYS A 470 15.11 14.04 20.10
N LEU A 471 15.82 14.90 20.83
CA LEU A 471 16.81 15.81 20.27
C LEU A 471 18.02 15.04 19.70
N VAL A 472 18.53 14.04 20.42
CA VAL A 472 19.63 13.18 19.93
C VAL A 472 19.21 12.44 18.66
N LEU A 473 18.01 11.86 18.64
CA LEU A 473 17.46 11.20 17.46
C LEU A 473 17.32 12.17 16.27
N LEU A 474 16.84 13.38 16.54
CA LEU A 474 16.72 14.42 15.52
C LEU A 474 18.07 14.80 14.93
N ILE A 475 19.08 15.04 15.78
CA ILE A 475 20.44 15.39 15.32
C ILE A 475 21.03 14.25 14.48
N ALA A 476 20.87 12.99 14.93
CA ALA A 476 21.32 11.83 14.18
C ALA A 476 20.61 11.71 12.81
N GLY A 477 19.29 11.88 12.78
CA GLY A 477 18.49 11.87 11.56
C GLY A 477 18.88 13.00 10.60
N LEU A 478 19.09 14.21 11.09
CA LEU A 478 19.51 15.33 10.26
C LEU A 478 20.93 15.12 9.69
N ARG A 479 21.87 14.59 10.50
CA ARG A 479 23.21 14.24 9.98
C ARG A 479 23.11 13.21 8.84
N HIS A 480 22.34 12.16 9.03
CA HIS A 480 22.12 11.14 8.00
C HIS A 480 21.49 11.76 6.75
N THR A 481 20.48 12.63 6.93
CA THR A 481 19.82 13.37 5.83
C THR A 481 20.82 14.20 5.03
N VAL A 482 21.71 14.94 5.70
CA VAL A 482 22.72 15.77 5.02
C VAL A 482 23.69 14.88 4.22
N THR A 483 24.09 13.73 4.76
CA THR A 483 24.96 12.79 4.06
C THR A 483 24.29 12.26 2.79
N LEU A 484 23.06 11.78 2.90
CA LEU A 484 22.31 11.26 1.75
C LEU A 484 21.95 12.36 0.75
N HIS A 485 21.62 13.56 1.20
CA HIS A 485 21.30 14.68 0.31
C HIS A 485 22.48 15.05 -0.58
N ARG A 486 23.70 15.05 -0.02
CA ARG A 486 24.91 15.28 -0.84
C ARG A 486 25.11 14.20 -1.90
N GLN A 487 24.77 12.97 -1.59
CA GLN A 487 24.82 11.85 -2.52
C GLN A 487 23.73 11.95 -3.60
N TYR A 488 22.51 12.37 -3.24
CA TYR A 488 21.37 12.48 -4.14
C TYR A 488 21.29 13.84 -4.88
N ALA A 489 22.14 14.79 -4.56
CA ALA A 489 22.22 16.08 -5.24
C ALA A 489 22.83 15.99 -6.65
N GLN A 490 23.47 14.88 -6.96
CA GLN A 490 23.99 14.57 -8.30
C GLN A 490 22.96 13.70 -9.06
N PRO A 491 22.80 13.88 -10.37
CA PRO A 491 22.03 12.96 -11.19
C PRO A 491 22.48 11.53 -10.94
N GLY A 492 21.54 10.59 -10.93
CA GLY A 492 21.88 9.17 -10.90
C GLY A 492 22.59 8.78 -12.20
N THR A 493 23.41 7.72 -12.14
CA THR A 493 24.19 7.27 -13.30
C THR A 493 23.33 7.12 -14.56
N VAL A 494 22.15 6.49 -14.45
CA VAL A 494 21.25 6.29 -15.60
C VAL A 494 20.66 7.61 -16.10
N GLU A 495 20.32 8.54 -15.18
CA GLU A 495 19.83 9.86 -15.54
C GLU A 495 20.89 10.67 -16.29
N GLN A 496 22.14 10.59 -15.83
CA GLN A 496 23.26 11.27 -16.47
C GLN A 496 23.53 10.72 -17.86
N ILE A 497 23.55 9.39 -18.03
CA ILE A 497 23.69 8.75 -19.35
C ILE A 497 22.62 9.26 -20.32
N VAL A 498 21.35 9.33 -19.88
CA VAL A 498 20.26 9.84 -20.74
C VAL A 498 20.46 11.30 -21.10
N LEU A 499 20.92 12.15 -20.16
CA LEU A 499 21.15 13.58 -20.42
C LEU A 499 22.29 13.80 -21.41
N ASP A 500 23.38 13.02 -21.29
CA ASP A 500 24.55 13.10 -22.17
C ASP A 500 24.18 12.60 -23.58
N LEU A 501 23.51 11.45 -23.67
CA LEU A 501 23.03 10.90 -24.94
C LEU A 501 22.03 11.83 -25.66
N ALA A 502 21.18 12.55 -24.92
CA ALA A 502 20.19 13.46 -25.51
C ALA A 502 20.81 14.55 -26.41
N GLY A 503 22.11 14.90 -26.18
CA GLY A 503 22.85 15.87 -27.00
C GLY A 503 23.60 15.27 -28.18
N GLU A 504 23.79 13.94 -28.23
CA GLU A 504 24.69 13.25 -29.17
C GLU A 504 23.96 12.36 -30.18
N LEU A 505 22.70 11.99 -29.89
CA LEU A 505 21.92 11.04 -30.69
C LEU A 505 21.57 11.60 -32.06
N GLN A 506 21.68 10.74 -33.06
CA GLN A 506 21.32 10.98 -34.46
C GLN A 506 20.25 10.00 -34.95
N ALA A 507 19.66 10.28 -36.09
CA ALA A 507 18.73 9.34 -36.72
C ALA A 507 19.47 8.06 -37.10
N GLY A 508 18.92 6.88 -36.75
CA GLY A 508 19.57 5.58 -36.96
C GLY A 508 20.31 5.04 -35.74
N ASP A 509 20.50 5.87 -34.68
CA ASP A 509 21.11 5.40 -33.43
C ASP A 509 20.12 4.54 -32.63
N VAL A 510 20.67 3.57 -31.88
CA VAL A 510 19.92 2.71 -30.94
C VAL A 510 20.62 2.70 -29.59
N VAL A 511 19.86 2.71 -28.52
CA VAL A 511 20.37 2.57 -27.14
C VAL A 511 19.95 1.23 -26.57
N ILE A 512 20.93 0.44 -26.17
CA ILE A 512 20.78 -0.95 -25.71
C ILE A 512 21.11 -1.02 -24.22
N SER A 513 20.22 -1.64 -23.46
CA SER A 513 20.42 -1.91 -22.03
C SER A 513 19.61 -3.14 -21.62
N MET A 514 19.96 -3.75 -20.48
CA MET A 514 19.22 -4.88 -19.91
C MET A 514 18.83 -4.60 -18.45
N ASP A 515 17.96 -5.45 -17.90
CA ASP A 515 17.55 -5.40 -16.49
C ASP A 515 18.79 -5.36 -15.56
N PRO A 516 18.85 -4.47 -14.55
CA PRO A 516 17.81 -3.57 -14.05
C PRO A 516 17.92 -2.10 -14.51
N VAL A 517 18.69 -1.79 -15.56
CA VAL A 517 18.93 -0.41 -16.03
C VAL A 517 17.91 0.03 -17.07
N ASP A 518 17.39 -0.90 -17.84
CA ASP A 518 16.47 -0.68 -18.95
C ASP A 518 15.23 0.15 -18.55
N ILE A 519 14.58 -0.20 -17.45
CA ILE A 519 13.35 0.46 -17.00
C ILE A 519 13.59 1.88 -16.45
N PRO A 520 14.57 2.15 -15.56
CA PRO A 520 14.98 3.50 -15.21
C PRO A 520 15.38 4.35 -16.42
N LEU A 521 16.09 3.75 -17.40
CA LEU A 521 16.49 4.42 -18.62
C LEU A 521 15.26 4.83 -19.45
N GLN A 522 14.31 3.94 -19.69
CA GLN A 522 13.04 4.25 -20.36
C GLN A 522 12.27 5.36 -19.64
N TYR A 523 12.30 5.38 -18.29
CA TYR A 523 11.66 6.46 -17.53
C TYR A 523 12.29 7.82 -17.80
N TYR A 524 13.61 7.94 -17.66
CA TYR A 524 14.31 9.20 -17.91
C TYR A 524 14.19 9.61 -19.39
N TRP A 525 14.20 8.64 -20.31
CA TRP A 525 13.96 8.84 -21.73
C TRP A 525 12.62 9.53 -21.99
N ARG A 526 11.57 9.00 -21.40
CA ARG A 526 10.22 9.55 -21.51
C ARG A 526 10.08 10.95 -20.89
N VAL A 527 10.64 11.15 -19.69
CA VAL A 527 10.55 12.45 -18.99
C VAL A 527 11.28 13.54 -19.75
N ASN A 528 12.39 13.20 -20.43
CA ASN A 528 13.14 14.12 -21.29
C ASN A 528 12.56 14.22 -22.71
N GLN A 529 11.42 13.57 -23.00
CA GLN A 529 10.71 13.63 -24.29
C GLN A 529 11.56 13.19 -25.49
N LEU A 530 12.47 12.24 -25.28
CA LEU A 530 13.30 11.66 -26.33
C LEU A 530 12.50 10.65 -27.16
N ASP A 531 12.94 10.42 -28.41
CA ASP A 531 12.26 9.50 -29.31
C ASP A 531 12.32 8.05 -28.78
N PRO A 532 11.18 7.41 -28.48
CA PRO A 532 11.16 6.05 -27.98
C PRO A 532 11.63 5.00 -29.02
N ALA A 533 11.66 5.34 -30.30
CA ALA A 533 12.11 4.43 -31.36
C ALA A 533 13.60 4.06 -31.19
N ILE A 534 14.40 4.93 -30.56
CA ILE A 534 15.83 4.72 -30.30
C ILE A 534 16.07 3.63 -29.25
N LEU A 535 15.08 3.32 -28.41
CA LEU A 535 15.17 2.24 -27.42
C LEU A 535 14.73 0.88 -27.98
N ASN A 536 14.40 0.79 -29.26
CA ASN A 536 13.88 -0.42 -29.90
C ASN A 536 14.94 -1.01 -30.83
N SER A 537 15.52 -2.15 -30.44
CA SER A 537 16.53 -2.86 -31.20
C SER A 537 15.99 -3.62 -32.44
N ASP A 538 14.65 -3.62 -32.67
CA ASP A 538 14.02 -4.29 -33.82
C ASP A 538 14.24 -3.52 -35.15
N ASN A 539 14.96 -2.40 -35.17
CA ASN A 539 15.28 -1.67 -36.37
C ASN A 539 16.30 -2.44 -37.23
N GLU A 540 15.93 -2.77 -38.46
CA GLU A 540 16.79 -3.47 -39.44
C GLU A 540 18.02 -2.64 -39.90
N LEU A 541 18.05 -1.34 -39.60
CA LEU A 541 19.14 -0.42 -39.97
C LEU A 541 19.61 0.28 -38.69
N ILE A 542 20.69 -0.24 -38.11
CA ILE A 542 21.39 0.35 -36.97
C ILE A 542 22.65 1.02 -37.51
N ASP A 543 22.74 2.36 -37.46
CA ASP A 543 23.96 3.08 -37.83
C ASP A 543 24.97 3.08 -36.67
N ARG A 544 24.49 3.33 -35.42
CA ARG A 544 25.30 3.27 -34.20
C ARG A 544 24.48 2.66 -33.07
N ALA A 545 25.11 1.82 -32.26
CA ALA A 545 24.53 1.27 -31.04
C ALA A 545 25.26 1.80 -29.80
N PHE A 546 24.55 2.47 -28.91
CA PHE A 546 25.04 2.82 -27.57
C PHE A 546 24.64 1.73 -26.58
N VAL A 547 25.60 1.10 -25.92
CA VAL A 547 25.36 -0.02 -25.00
C VAL A 547 25.69 0.37 -23.58
N VAL A 548 24.69 0.27 -22.68
CA VAL A 548 24.85 0.57 -21.25
C VAL A 548 25.09 -0.72 -20.47
N VAL A 549 26.28 -0.83 -19.86
CA VAL A 549 26.71 -1.98 -19.06
C VAL A 549 26.75 -1.61 -17.58
N HIS A 550 26.00 -2.29 -16.72
CA HIS A 550 25.88 -1.96 -15.29
C HIS A 550 26.74 -2.89 -14.41
N LEU A 551 27.83 -2.35 -13.86
CA LEU A 551 28.84 -3.10 -13.14
C LEU A 551 28.37 -3.76 -11.82
N PRO A 552 27.50 -3.14 -10.98
CA PRO A 552 27.03 -3.73 -9.74
C PRO A 552 26.26 -5.06 -9.91
N PHE A 553 25.75 -5.33 -11.11
CA PHE A 553 25.06 -6.58 -11.47
C PHE A 553 25.92 -7.53 -12.29
N GLU A 554 27.24 -7.32 -12.29
CA GLU A 554 28.21 -8.15 -13.02
C GLU A 554 27.91 -8.26 -14.51
N GLN A 555 27.24 -7.24 -15.09
CA GLN A 555 26.95 -7.21 -16.52
C GLN A 555 28.26 -7.07 -17.32
N THR A 556 28.28 -7.70 -18.46
CA THR A 556 29.34 -7.58 -19.47
C THR A 556 28.75 -7.07 -20.78
N LEU A 557 29.56 -6.43 -21.62
CA LEU A 557 29.12 -5.96 -22.93
C LEU A 557 28.53 -7.12 -23.76
N GLU A 558 29.22 -8.26 -23.79
CA GLU A 558 28.73 -9.48 -24.46
C GLU A 558 27.39 -9.95 -23.88
N GLY A 559 27.23 -9.91 -22.56
CA GLY A 559 25.98 -10.29 -21.89
C GLY A 559 24.82 -9.41 -22.30
N VAL A 560 24.99 -8.08 -22.34
CA VAL A 560 23.95 -7.12 -22.74
C VAL A 560 23.56 -7.32 -24.20
N LEU A 561 24.53 -7.48 -25.11
CA LEU A 561 24.28 -7.69 -26.53
C LEU A 561 23.62 -9.06 -26.79
N THR A 562 24.02 -10.10 -26.06
CA THR A 562 23.44 -11.45 -26.17
C THR A 562 21.98 -11.47 -25.69
N ASP A 563 21.66 -10.76 -24.61
CA ASP A 563 20.28 -10.64 -24.08
C ASP A 563 19.34 -10.03 -25.13
N GLN A 564 19.84 -9.11 -25.94
CA GLN A 564 19.09 -8.47 -27.03
C GLN A 564 19.19 -9.23 -28.38
N GLY A 565 19.86 -10.39 -28.42
CA GLY A 565 20.04 -11.21 -29.61
C GLY A 565 21.09 -10.72 -30.60
N ILE A 566 21.69 -9.53 -30.39
CA ILE A 566 22.57 -8.86 -31.37
C ILE A 566 23.91 -9.57 -31.53
N ALA A 567 24.53 -10.02 -30.42
CA ALA A 567 25.84 -10.68 -30.45
C ALA A 567 25.82 -12.06 -31.14
N ILE A 568 24.66 -12.70 -31.22
CA ILE A 568 24.49 -14.01 -31.87
C ILE A 568 24.55 -13.85 -33.40
N ASP A 569 23.98 -12.75 -33.91
CA ASP A 569 23.85 -12.50 -35.33
C ASP A 569 25.12 -11.86 -35.96
N ASN A 570 25.87 -11.06 -35.17
CA ASN A 570 27.09 -10.40 -35.64
C ASN A 570 28.21 -10.33 -34.58
N PRO A 571 29.11 -11.34 -34.50
CA PRO A 571 30.23 -11.34 -33.53
C PRO A 571 31.23 -10.21 -33.69
N GLN A 572 31.27 -9.51 -34.83
CA GLN A 572 32.20 -8.38 -35.08
C GLN A 572 31.81 -7.16 -34.22
N PHE A 573 30.53 -7.02 -33.86
CA PHE A 573 30.05 -5.97 -32.97
C PHE A 573 30.80 -5.88 -31.63
N LEU A 574 31.27 -7.00 -31.10
CA LEU A 574 32.07 -7.00 -29.85
C LEU A 574 33.48 -6.45 -30.03
N GLN A 575 34.05 -6.56 -31.24
CA GLN A 575 35.41 -6.13 -31.52
C GLN A 575 35.52 -4.64 -31.87
N GLU A 576 34.39 -4.03 -32.28
CA GLU A 576 34.29 -2.64 -32.71
C GLU A 576 33.78 -1.71 -31.61
N ALA A 577 33.53 -2.24 -30.40
CA ALA A 577 33.00 -1.48 -29.29
C ALA A 577 34.06 -0.56 -28.67
N GLU A 578 33.79 0.73 -28.69
CA GLU A 578 34.61 1.75 -28.03
C GLU A 578 33.96 2.23 -26.75
N LEU A 579 34.74 2.37 -25.66
CA LEU A 579 34.26 2.97 -24.42
C LEU A 579 34.12 4.47 -24.61
N VAL A 580 32.90 4.99 -24.51
CA VAL A 580 32.59 6.42 -24.60
C VAL A 580 32.84 7.11 -23.26
N GLU A 581 32.26 6.56 -22.17
CA GLU A 581 32.31 7.19 -20.86
C GLU A 581 32.20 6.15 -19.73
N ASP A 582 32.92 6.39 -18.62
CA ASP A 582 32.82 5.61 -17.37
C ASP A 582 32.11 6.43 -16.30
N TYR A 583 30.88 6.05 -15.98
CA TYR A 583 30.05 6.68 -14.94
C TYR A 583 30.25 6.03 -13.55
N GLY A 584 31.27 5.20 -13.38
CA GLY A 584 31.57 4.51 -12.13
C GLY A 584 30.73 3.26 -11.90
N SER A 585 29.40 3.35 -11.83
CA SER A 585 28.53 2.17 -11.72
C SER A 585 28.03 1.64 -13.06
N SER A 586 28.21 2.39 -14.15
CA SER A 586 27.86 1.94 -15.50
C SER A 586 28.88 2.45 -16.50
N LEU A 587 29.10 1.64 -17.53
CA LEU A 587 29.95 1.97 -18.68
C LEU A 587 29.05 2.20 -19.90
N LEU A 588 29.37 3.23 -20.68
CA LEU A 588 28.71 3.49 -21.95
C LEU A 588 29.67 3.16 -23.08
N TYR A 589 29.30 2.22 -23.93
CA TYR A 589 30.02 1.87 -25.14
C TYR A 589 29.26 2.36 -26.37
N VAL A 590 29.99 2.65 -27.44
CA VAL A 590 29.46 2.89 -28.78
C VAL A 590 30.00 1.81 -29.73
N ILE A 591 29.15 1.34 -30.59
CA ILE A 591 29.47 0.39 -31.68
C ILE A 591 28.93 1.00 -32.95
N ASN A 592 29.82 1.20 -33.94
CA ASN A 592 29.43 1.67 -35.26
C ASN A 592 29.12 0.46 -36.13
N ALA A 593 27.99 0.47 -36.82
CA ALA A 593 27.69 -0.54 -37.84
C ALA A 593 28.23 -0.03 -39.16
N ASP A 594 29.38 -0.57 -39.62
CA ASP A 594 29.91 -0.31 -40.96
C ASP A 594 29.16 -1.11 -42.05
#